data_55462265c5af14766f27fbe1f21d7255
#
_entry.id   55462265c5af14766f27fbe1f21d7255
#
_cell.length_a   1.000
_cell.length_b   1.000
_cell.length_c   1.000
_cell.angle_alpha   90.00
_cell.angle_beta   90.00
_cell.angle_gamma   90.00
#
_symmetry.space_group_name_H-M   'P 1'
#
loop_
_entity.id
_entity.type
_entity.pdbx_description
1 polymer ?
#
loop_
_entity_poly.entity_id
_entity_poly.type
_entity_poly.pdbx_seq_one_letter_code
_entity_poly.pdbx_strand_id
1 'polypeptide(L)'
;MGNEKECDKHEKLYHFQEDSDTLEDDKDFKTQKKQISIFIKQEVLSKNKNLNFFIGSGCSTPDVPLMGTTLKTILSQKSNEDIKQEFKYYLNLTEEHKQLFDKYLSNKKLNDSEWEIARKYDNFSNIEAFMTYIQQKLNVERDEENKNKLNSIFESTKQQFVKTIPKYSDKKYIKDKKDKNVAELYTNFYQKVFEKRQYESSKLNIFTTNYDLFNEIALENNNINYSTGFTNTL
;
A
#
# COMPACT_ATOMS: atom_id res chain seq x y z
N MET A 1 -11.95 -5.69 40.13
CA MET A 1 -12.97 -6.21 39.23
C MET A 1 -13.13 -5.20 38.11
N GLY A 2 -12.32 -5.32 37.11
CA GLY A 2 -12.32 -4.43 35.91
C GLY A 2 -13.07 -5.12 34.81
N ASN A 3 -14.01 -4.40 34.24
CA ASN A 3 -14.83 -4.78 33.12
C ASN A 3 -13.98 -5.30 31.94
N GLU A 4 -14.01 -6.59 31.69
CA GLU A 4 -13.77 -7.13 30.37
C GLU A 4 -14.92 -6.61 29.49
N LYS A 5 -14.65 -5.54 28.76
CA LYS A 5 -15.56 -5.00 27.77
C LYS A 5 -15.79 -6.05 26.68
N GLU A 6 -17.06 -6.31 26.44
CA GLU A 6 -17.61 -6.95 25.27
C GLU A 6 -16.69 -6.80 24.04
N CYS A 7 -15.99 -7.87 23.75
CA CYS A 7 -15.32 -8.04 22.47
C CYS A 7 -16.42 -8.22 21.42
N ASP A 8 -16.36 -7.41 20.40
CA ASP A 8 -17.38 -7.24 19.39
C ASP A 8 -17.95 -8.57 18.88
N LYS A 9 -19.24 -8.74 19.06
CA LYS A 9 -20.04 -9.86 18.54
C LYS A 9 -20.12 -9.95 17.01
N HIS A 10 -19.30 -9.16 16.28
CA HIS A 10 -19.36 -9.02 14.83
C HIS A 10 -18.11 -9.49 14.08
N GLU A 11 -17.02 -9.85 14.75
CA GLU A 11 -15.85 -10.39 14.08
C GLU A 11 -16.03 -11.90 13.85
N LYS A 12 -16.40 -12.27 12.63
CA LYS A 12 -16.46 -13.66 12.19
C LYS A 12 -15.30 -13.95 11.25
N LEU A 13 -14.55 -15.00 11.51
CA LEU A 13 -13.55 -15.52 10.59
C LEU A 13 -14.19 -16.56 9.67
N TYR A 14 -13.69 -16.65 8.45
CA TYR A 14 -14.11 -17.60 7.44
C TYR A 14 -12.89 -18.36 6.92
N HIS A 15 -13.01 -19.64 6.74
CA HIS A 15 -12.00 -20.48 6.11
C HIS A 15 -12.67 -21.45 5.15
N PHE A 16 -12.67 -21.09 3.87
CA PHE A 16 -13.26 -21.92 2.85
C PHE A 16 -12.28 -22.96 2.33
N GLN A 17 -12.71 -24.20 2.28
CA GLN A 17 -12.13 -25.27 1.48
C GLN A 17 -13.17 -25.68 0.44
N GLU A 18 -12.81 -25.54 -0.83
CA GLU A 18 -13.77 -25.65 -1.93
C GLU A 18 -14.93 -24.66 -1.71
N ASP A 19 -16.16 -25.12 -1.66
CA ASP A 19 -17.36 -24.29 -1.52
C ASP A 19 -17.91 -24.24 -0.08
N SER A 20 -17.19 -24.76 0.91
CA SER A 20 -17.68 -24.81 2.29
C SER A 20 -16.77 -24.10 3.29
N ASP A 21 -17.35 -23.35 4.22
CA ASP A 21 -16.65 -22.82 5.37
C ASP A 21 -16.36 -23.99 6.35
N THR A 22 -15.09 -24.19 6.66
CA THR A 22 -14.66 -25.28 7.54
C THR A 22 -14.57 -24.86 9.01
N LEU A 23 -14.85 -23.60 9.33
CA LEU A 23 -14.90 -23.12 10.69
C LEU A 23 -16.29 -23.38 11.29
N GLU A 24 -16.28 -23.86 12.52
CA GLU A 24 -17.51 -24.07 13.27
C GLU A 24 -18.06 -22.72 13.76
N ASP A 25 -19.29 -22.38 13.37
CA ASP A 25 -19.95 -21.10 13.66
C ASP A 25 -20.20 -20.83 15.14
N ASP A 26 -20.22 -21.86 15.97
CA ASP A 26 -20.47 -21.78 17.41
C ASP A 26 -19.20 -21.54 18.23
N LYS A 27 -18.04 -21.54 17.61
CA LYS A 27 -16.77 -21.30 18.31
C LYS A 27 -16.41 -19.82 18.37
N ASP A 28 -15.82 -19.46 19.50
CA ASP A 28 -15.32 -18.10 19.71
C ASP A 28 -14.18 -17.76 18.75
N PHE A 29 -14.00 -16.48 18.47
CA PHE A 29 -12.99 -15.93 17.56
C PHE A 29 -11.57 -16.43 17.85
N LYS A 30 -11.21 -16.60 19.12
CA LYS A 30 -9.87 -17.08 19.53
C LYS A 30 -9.64 -18.52 19.09
N THR A 31 -10.66 -19.36 19.22
CA THR A 31 -10.63 -20.77 18.79
C THR A 31 -10.57 -20.88 17.28
N GLN A 32 -11.39 -20.13 16.56
CA GLN A 32 -11.34 -20.06 15.09
C GLN A 32 -9.97 -19.58 14.59
N LYS A 33 -9.42 -18.53 15.17
CA LYS A 33 -8.07 -18.04 14.85
C LYS A 33 -6.99 -19.10 15.08
N LYS A 34 -7.12 -19.90 16.15
CA LYS A 34 -6.19 -21.00 16.43
C LYS A 34 -6.29 -22.12 15.38
N GLN A 35 -7.50 -22.47 14.94
CA GLN A 35 -7.71 -23.46 13.87
C GLN A 35 -7.07 -23.02 12.56
N ILE A 36 -7.30 -21.77 12.12
CA ILE A 36 -6.65 -21.21 10.93
C ILE A 36 -5.12 -21.21 11.08
N SER A 37 -4.61 -20.83 12.24
CA SER A 37 -3.17 -20.82 12.49
C SER A 37 -2.54 -22.22 12.40
N ILE A 38 -3.23 -23.25 12.88
CA ILE A 38 -2.79 -24.65 12.78
C ILE A 38 -2.80 -25.09 11.32
N PHE A 39 -3.87 -24.81 10.60
CA PHE A 39 -3.98 -25.13 9.16
C PHE A 39 -2.85 -24.49 8.35
N ILE A 40 -2.62 -23.19 8.52
CA ILE A 40 -1.54 -22.48 7.82
C ILE A 40 -0.18 -23.13 8.12
N LYS A 41 0.09 -23.46 9.38
CA LYS A 41 1.37 -24.10 9.77
C LYS A 41 1.54 -25.47 9.17
N GLN A 42 0.52 -26.32 9.23
CA GLN A 42 0.62 -27.73 8.85
C GLN A 42 0.47 -27.94 7.35
N GLU A 43 -0.50 -27.26 6.73
CA GLU A 43 -0.85 -27.52 5.34
C GLU A 43 -0.12 -26.58 4.37
N VAL A 44 0.07 -25.30 4.75
CA VAL A 44 0.69 -24.31 3.87
C VAL A 44 2.21 -24.27 4.05
N LEU A 45 2.68 -23.98 5.26
CA LEU A 45 4.12 -23.73 5.48
C LEU A 45 4.97 -24.99 5.53
N SER A 46 4.46 -26.11 6.11
CA SER A 46 5.24 -27.34 6.30
C SER A 46 5.24 -28.27 5.07
N LYS A 47 4.13 -28.33 4.34
CA LYS A 47 3.97 -29.29 3.24
C LYS A 47 4.38 -28.72 1.87
N ASN A 48 4.30 -27.41 1.67
CA ASN A 48 4.56 -26.84 0.37
C ASN A 48 6.06 -26.54 0.16
N LYS A 49 6.64 -27.21 -0.85
CA LYS A 49 8.03 -26.99 -1.25
C LYS A 49 8.22 -25.63 -1.95
N ASN A 50 7.26 -25.23 -2.78
CA ASN A 50 7.31 -23.98 -3.54
C ASN A 50 6.24 -23.03 -3.00
N LEU A 51 6.64 -22.10 -2.15
CA LEU A 51 5.75 -21.11 -1.58
C LEU A 51 6.00 -19.75 -2.25
N ASN A 52 4.93 -19.13 -2.72
CA ASN A 52 4.99 -17.83 -3.37
C ASN A 52 4.09 -16.87 -2.57
N PHE A 53 4.61 -15.68 -2.24
CA PHE A 53 3.85 -14.60 -1.66
C PHE A 53 3.65 -13.48 -2.66
N PHE A 54 2.42 -12.97 -2.73
CA PHE A 54 2.09 -11.74 -3.41
C PHE A 54 1.74 -10.69 -2.36
N ILE A 55 2.54 -9.63 -2.30
CA ILE A 55 2.41 -8.58 -1.29
C ILE A 55 2.04 -7.29 -1.99
N GLY A 56 0.86 -6.78 -1.69
CA GLY A 56 0.35 -5.51 -2.23
C GLY A 56 0.48 -4.35 -1.25
N SER A 57 0.19 -3.15 -1.74
CA SER A 57 0.37 -1.88 -1.00
C SER A 57 -0.41 -1.81 0.32
N GLY A 58 -1.53 -2.53 0.44
CA GLY A 58 -2.28 -2.60 1.69
C GLY A 58 -1.49 -3.17 2.86
N CYS A 59 -0.50 -4.04 2.60
CA CYS A 59 0.34 -4.61 3.65
C CYS A 59 1.28 -3.58 4.29
N SER A 60 1.61 -2.50 3.57
CA SER A 60 2.52 -1.43 4.04
C SER A 60 1.79 -0.26 4.71
N THR A 61 0.46 -0.30 4.77
CA THR A 61 -0.37 0.69 5.45
C THR A 61 -0.31 0.47 6.97
N PRO A 62 -0.24 1.52 7.81
CA PRO A 62 -0.34 2.94 7.47
C PRO A 62 1.00 3.62 7.17
N ASP A 63 2.14 2.96 7.32
CA ASP A 63 3.46 3.58 7.21
C ASP A 63 3.75 4.10 5.79
N VAL A 64 3.25 3.39 4.77
CA VAL A 64 3.20 3.87 3.39
C VAL A 64 1.75 4.09 2.99
N PRO A 65 1.34 5.31 2.69
CA PRO A 65 -0.02 5.57 2.26
C PRO A 65 -0.29 4.97 0.88
N LEU A 66 -1.54 4.59 0.64
CA LEU A 66 -1.97 4.14 -0.70
C LEU A 66 -1.79 5.26 -1.73
N MET A 67 -1.53 4.90 -2.98
CA MET A 67 -1.26 5.86 -4.07
C MET A 67 -2.33 6.96 -4.19
N GLY A 68 -3.62 6.60 -4.10
CA GLY A 68 -4.70 7.57 -4.14
C GLY A 68 -4.65 8.57 -2.99
N THR A 69 -4.35 8.11 -1.79
CA THR A 69 -4.17 8.98 -0.62
C THR A 69 -2.96 9.89 -0.79
N THR A 70 -1.86 9.37 -1.32
CA THR A 70 -0.65 10.15 -1.61
C THR A 70 -0.94 11.25 -2.62
N LEU A 71 -1.55 10.93 -3.75
CA LEU A 71 -1.89 11.92 -4.78
C LEU A 71 -2.86 12.98 -4.23
N LYS A 72 -3.90 12.57 -3.50
CA LYS A 72 -4.82 13.50 -2.85
C LYS A 72 -4.09 14.46 -1.90
N THR A 73 -3.15 13.95 -1.13
CA THR A 73 -2.34 14.76 -0.22
C THR A 73 -1.48 15.76 -0.98
N ILE A 74 -0.84 15.35 -2.07
CA ILE A 74 -0.05 16.22 -2.94
C ILE A 74 -0.92 17.34 -3.51
N LEU A 75 -2.08 17.00 -4.08
CA LEU A 75 -3.01 17.96 -4.69
C LEU A 75 -3.67 18.91 -3.69
N SER A 76 -3.76 18.52 -2.41
CA SER A 76 -4.35 19.36 -1.35
C SER A 76 -3.41 20.45 -0.83
N GLN A 77 -2.11 20.36 -1.13
CA GLN A 77 -1.13 21.36 -0.68
C GLN A 77 -1.22 22.64 -1.49
N LYS A 78 -1.25 23.80 -0.81
CA LYS A 78 -1.32 25.10 -1.46
C LYS A 78 -0.12 25.41 -2.36
N SER A 79 1.04 24.84 -2.05
CA SER A 79 2.26 25.00 -2.86
C SER A 79 2.21 24.27 -4.19
N ASN A 80 1.23 23.39 -4.40
CA ASN A 80 1.13 22.49 -5.55
C ASN A 80 -0.01 22.90 -6.50
N GLU A 81 -0.30 24.19 -6.60
CA GLU A 81 -1.40 24.68 -7.44
C GLU A 81 -1.19 24.31 -8.92
N ASP A 82 0.03 24.38 -9.44
CA ASP A 82 0.33 23.99 -10.82
C ASP A 82 0.08 22.49 -11.07
N ILE A 83 0.48 21.63 -10.12
CA ILE A 83 0.21 20.20 -10.19
C ILE A 83 -1.31 19.94 -10.18
N LYS A 84 -2.03 20.66 -9.32
CA LYS A 84 -3.49 20.51 -9.19
C LYS A 84 -4.20 20.96 -10.47
N GLN A 85 -3.79 22.07 -11.07
CA GLN A 85 -4.38 22.55 -12.33
C GLN A 85 -4.10 21.57 -13.46
N GLU A 86 -2.86 21.08 -13.60
CA GLU A 86 -2.54 20.07 -14.62
C GLU A 86 -3.33 18.77 -14.41
N PHE A 87 -3.54 18.37 -13.16
CA PHE A 87 -4.38 17.21 -12.85
C PHE A 87 -5.85 17.41 -13.24
N LYS A 88 -6.40 18.61 -13.06
CA LYS A 88 -7.75 18.96 -13.55
C LYS A 88 -7.85 18.87 -15.08
N TYR A 89 -6.80 19.27 -15.80
CA TYR A 89 -6.71 19.09 -17.26
C TYR A 89 -6.64 17.61 -17.64
N TYR A 90 -5.83 16.83 -16.91
CA TYR A 90 -5.75 15.38 -17.11
C TYR A 90 -7.12 14.70 -16.96
N LEU A 91 -7.90 15.09 -15.97
CA LEU A 91 -9.26 14.58 -15.75
C LEU A 91 -10.31 15.17 -16.71
N ASN A 92 -9.94 16.15 -17.52
CA ASN A 92 -10.85 16.87 -18.42
C ASN A 92 -12.12 17.40 -17.70
N LEU A 93 -11.93 18.03 -16.54
CA LEU A 93 -13.05 18.50 -15.72
C LEU A 93 -13.70 19.74 -16.32
N THR A 94 -15.04 19.79 -16.30
CA THR A 94 -15.81 21.01 -16.55
C THR A 94 -15.60 22.03 -15.43
N GLU A 95 -15.96 23.29 -15.65
CA GLU A 95 -15.80 24.35 -14.62
C GLU A 95 -16.55 24.02 -13.32
N GLU A 96 -17.75 23.44 -13.43
CA GLU A 96 -18.52 23.01 -12.28
C GLU A 96 -17.80 21.89 -11.51
N HIS A 97 -17.29 20.90 -12.21
CA HIS A 97 -16.54 19.79 -11.60
C HIS A 97 -15.20 20.20 -11.02
N LYS A 98 -14.53 21.25 -11.57
CA LYS A 98 -13.32 21.83 -10.96
C LYS A 98 -13.59 22.39 -9.57
N GLN A 99 -14.71 23.10 -9.38
CA GLN A 99 -15.09 23.62 -8.08
C GLN A 99 -15.43 22.50 -7.07
N LEU A 100 -16.13 21.48 -7.54
CA LEU A 100 -16.43 20.31 -6.71
C LEU A 100 -15.16 19.55 -6.33
N PHE A 101 -14.21 19.41 -7.25
CA PHE A 101 -12.92 18.79 -7.01
C PHE A 101 -12.12 19.55 -5.94
N ASP A 102 -12.08 20.88 -5.98
CA ASP A 102 -11.45 21.69 -4.94
C ASP A 102 -12.13 21.53 -3.57
N LYS A 103 -13.45 21.42 -3.55
CA LYS A 103 -14.23 21.14 -2.35
C LYS A 103 -13.88 19.77 -1.77
N TYR A 104 -13.76 18.75 -2.62
CA TYR A 104 -13.35 17.39 -2.27
C TYR A 104 -11.92 17.35 -1.69
N LEU A 105 -10.95 17.98 -2.34
CA LEU A 105 -9.57 18.05 -1.86
C LEU A 105 -9.43 18.78 -0.52
N SER A 106 -10.27 19.79 -0.27
CA SER A 106 -10.24 20.55 0.98
C SER A 106 -10.97 19.86 2.14
N ASN A 107 -11.44 18.64 1.97
CA ASN A 107 -12.24 17.86 2.94
C ASN A 107 -13.48 18.62 3.46
N LYS A 108 -14.05 19.49 2.66
CA LYS A 108 -15.32 20.17 2.99
C LYS A 108 -16.46 19.16 2.91
N LYS A 109 -17.50 19.41 3.71
CA LYS A 109 -18.70 18.55 3.71
C LYS A 109 -19.36 18.58 2.32
N LEU A 110 -19.48 17.40 1.72
CA LEU A 110 -20.19 17.16 0.47
C LEU A 110 -21.57 16.62 0.78
N ASN A 111 -22.56 16.96 -0.06
CA ASN A 111 -23.87 16.31 -0.03
C ASN A 111 -23.82 14.96 -0.80
N ASP A 112 -24.90 14.19 -0.77
CA ASP A 112 -24.92 12.83 -1.34
C ASP A 112 -24.67 12.81 -2.86
N SER A 113 -25.23 13.76 -3.60
CA SER A 113 -25.01 13.87 -5.06
C SER A 113 -23.57 14.32 -5.39
N GLU A 114 -23.00 15.21 -4.61
CA GLU A 114 -21.60 15.61 -4.72
C GLU A 114 -20.66 14.43 -4.39
N TRP A 115 -21.02 13.59 -3.42
CA TRP A 115 -20.27 12.39 -3.10
C TRP A 115 -20.28 11.37 -4.24
N GLU A 116 -21.38 11.19 -4.94
CA GLU A 116 -21.44 10.28 -6.10
C GLU A 116 -20.47 10.73 -7.20
N ILE A 117 -20.38 12.03 -7.45
CA ILE A 117 -19.44 12.59 -8.42
C ILE A 117 -18.00 12.47 -7.90
N ALA A 118 -17.76 12.80 -6.64
CA ALA A 118 -16.43 12.77 -6.04
C ALA A 118 -15.82 11.36 -5.99
N ARG A 119 -16.62 10.31 -5.81
CA ARG A 119 -16.17 8.90 -5.88
C ARG A 119 -15.53 8.56 -7.22
N LYS A 120 -15.93 9.22 -8.30
CA LYS A 120 -15.29 9.04 -9.62
C LYS A 120 -13.86 9.57 -9.63
N TYR A 121 -13.54 10.58 -8.80
CA TYR A 121 -12.18 11.11 -8.68
C TYR A 121 -11.25 10.15 -7.93
N ASP A 122 -11.75 9.39 -6.96
CA ASP A 122 -10.96 8.36 -6.27
C ASP A 122 -10.50 7.26 -7.23
N ASN A 123 -11.32 6.91 -8.22
CA ASN A 123 -10.95 5.94 -9.26
C ASN A 123 -9.84 6.46 -10.21
N PHE A 124 -9.64 7.79 -10.27
CA PHE A 124 -8.60 8.42 -11.08
C PHE A 124 -7.35 8.81 -10.26
N SER A 125 -7.32 8.51 -8.97
CA SER A 125 -6.23 8.85 -8.06
C SER A 125 -4.98 7.99 -8.27
N ASN A 126 -4.66 7.67 -9.53
CA ASN A 126 -3.48 6.91 -9.91
C ASN A 126 -2.36 7.89 -10.30
N ILE A 127 -1.38 8.06 -9.41
CA ILE A 127 -0.23 8.94 -9.62
C ILE A 127 0.62 8.50 -10.82
N GLU A 128 0.73 7.20 -11.08
CA GLU A 128 1.49 6.66 -12.23
C GLU A 128 0.83 7.06 -13.55
N ALA A 129 -0.48 6.92 -13.66
CA ALA A 129 -1.21 7.32 -14.86
C ALA A 129 -1.09 8.83 -15.11
N PHE A 130 -1.16 9.64 -14.06
CA PHE A 130 -0.95 11.08 -14.16
C PHE A 130 0.48 11.41 -14.60
N MET A 131 1.49 10.80 -14.02
CA MET A 131 2.88 11.01 -14.42
C MET A 131 3.14 10.55 -15.86
N THR A 132 2.55 9.44 -16.27
CA THR A 132 2.61 8.95 -17.66
C THR A 132 1.98 9.96 -18.63
N TYR A 133 0.84 10.54 -18.26
CA TYR A 133 0.21 11.61 -19.05
C TYR A 133 1.13 12.82 -19.21
N ILE A 134 1.79 13.28 -18.14
CA ILE A 134 2.73 14.41 -18.23
C ILE A 134 3.91 14.06 -19.15
N GLN A 135 4.46 12.85 -19.06
CA GLN A 135 5.54 12.40 -19.94
C GLN A 135 5.11 12.37 -21.42
N GLN A 136 3.89 11.91 -21.69
CA GLN A 136 3.36 11.92 -23.05
C GLN A 136 3.21 13.35 -23.60
N LYS A 137 2.73 14.29 -22.77
CA LYS A 137 2.68 15.72 -23.14
C LYS A 137 4.07 16.28 -23.41
N LEU A 138 5.04 15.99 -22.56
CA LEU A 138 6.43 16.43 -22.72
C LEU A 138 7.05 15.97 -24.05
N ASN A 139 6.71 14.78 -24.49
CA ASN A 139 7.25 14.22 -25.75
C ASN A 139 6.72 14.93 -27.01
N VAL A 140 5.55 15.54 -26.92
CA VAL A 140 4.91 16.22 -28.07
C VAL A 140 4.95 17.75 -27.98
N GLU A 141 5.25 18.31 -26.81
CA GLU A 141 5.32 19.75 -26.57
C GLU A 141 6.52 20.36 -27.31
N ARG A 142 6.27 21.41 -28.05
CA ARG A 142 7.27 22.14 -28.87
C ARG A 142 7.63 23.50 -28.28
N ASP A 143 6.75 24.06 -27.46
CA ASP A 143 7.00 25.32 -26.78
C ASP A 143 7.88 25.09 -25.54
N GLU A 144 9.04 25.76 -25.49
CA GLU A 144 10.02 25.54 -24.44
C GLU A 144 9.55 26.04 -23.06
N GLU A 145 8.71 27.06 -22.99
CA GLU A 145 8.16 27.53 -21.71
C GLU A 145 7.18 26.50 -21.13
N ASN A 146 6.27 26.02 -21.95
CA ASN A 146 5.34 24.94 -21.57
C ASN A 146 6.06 23.67 -21.19
N LYS A 147 7.10 23.29 -21.92
CA LYS A 147 7.93 22.13 -21.64
C LYS A 147 8.64 22.24 -20.30
N ASN A 148 9.23 23.40 -19.99
CA ASN A 148 9.85 23.65 -18.70
C ASN A 148 8.84 23.59 -17.55
N LYS A 149 7.64 24.12 -17.74
CA LYS A 149 6.54 24.01 -16.78
C LYS A 149 6.13 22.57 -16.53
N LEU A 150 5.90 21.78 -17.58
CA LEU A 150 5.55 20.35 -17.45
C LEU A 150 6.66 19.55 -16.75
N ASN A 151 7.92 19.80 -17.07
CA ASN A 151 9.06 19.19 -16.38
C ASN A 151 9.08 19.54 -14.89
N SER A 152 8.82 20.79 -14.54
CA SER A 152 8.72 21.21 -13.13
C SER A 152 7.61 20.48 -12.39
N ILE A 153 6.44 20.36 -13.01
CA ILE A 153 5.30 19.61 -12.46
C ILE A 153 5.66 18.13 -12.27
N PHE A 154 6.28 17.50 -13.28
CA PHE A 154 6.70 16.11 -13.22
C PHE A 154 7.69 15.86 -12.08
N GLU A 155 8.78 16.62 -12.03
CA GLU A 155 9.81 16.44 -11.01
C GLU A 155 9.29 16.78 -9.59
N SER A 156 8.46 17.81 -9.45
CA SER A 156 7.82 18.11 -8.15
C SER A 156 6.90 16.97 -7.68
N THR A 157 6.08 16.43 -8.58
CA THR A 157 5.20 15.31 -8.27
C THR A 157 6.00 14.08 -7.84
N LYS A 158 7.03 13.74 -8.61
CA LYS A 158 7.96 12.64 -8.34
C LYS A 158 8.65 12.78 -6.97
N GLN A 159 9.22 13.97 -6.70
CA GLN A 159 9.90 14.23 -5.43
C GLN A 159 8.95 14.11 -4.23
N GLN A 160 7.73 14.58 -4.34
CA GLN A 160 6.75 14.48 -3.27
C GLN A 160 6.29 13.04 -3.07
N PHE A 161 6.11 12.28 -4.16
CA PHE A 161 5.82 10.85 -4.07
C PHE A 161 6.96 10.09 -3.37
N VAL A 162 8.20 10.29 -3.79
CA VAL A 162 9.37 9.63 -3.18
C VAL A 162 9.50 9.94 -1.69
N LYS A 163 9.12 11.14 -1.24
CA LYS A 163 9.11 11.49 0.19
C LYS A 163 8.12 10.68 1.03
N THR A 164 7.10 10.08 0.42
CA THR A 164 6.15 9.22 1.14
C THR A 164 6.68 7.81 1.36
N ILE A 165 7.75 7.42 0.66
CA ILE A 165 8.40 6.12 0.80
C ILE A 165 9.38 6.19 1.98
N PRO A 166 9.23 5.33 3.00
CA PRO A 166 10.14 5.32 4.13
C PRO A 166 11.57 5.01 3.71
N LYS A 167 12.52 5.73 4.28
CA LYS A 167 13.95 5.42 4.09
C LYS A 167 14.38 4.44 5.16
N TYR A 168 15.25 3.50 4.78
CA TYR A 168 15.87 2.54 5.71
C TYR A 168 16.54 3.22 6.92
N SER A 169 17.08 4.43 6.71
CA SER A 169 17.74 5.24 7.76
C SER A 169 16.77 5.92 8.74
N ASP A 170 15.46 5.87 8.50
CA ASP A 170 14.50 6.54 9.35
C ASP A 170 14.43 5.81 10.70
N LYS A 171 14.85 6.49 11.77
CA LYS A 171 14.97 5.92 13.13
C LYS A 171 13.69 5.26 13.66
N LYS A 172 12.51 5.66 13.16
CA LYS A 172 11.24 5.06 13.55
C LYS A 172 11.10 3.60 13.15
N TYR A 173 11.88 3.14 12.16
CA TYR A 173 11.90 1.74 11.73
C TYR A 173 12.98 0.91 12.44
N ILE A 174 13.87 1.55 13.20
CA ILE A 174 15.05 0.90 13.81
C ILE A 174 14.83 0.52 15.28
N LYS A 175 13.83 0.92 15.98
CA LYS A 175 13.47 0.53 17.36
C LYS A 175 12.77 1.65 18.14
N ASP A 176 11.48 1.76 18.03
CA ASP A 176 10.71 2.29 19.16
C ASP A 176 9.68 1.25 19.59
N LYS A 177 9.86 0.73 20.80
CA LYS A 177 9.16 -0.46 21.33
C LYS A 177 7.66 -0.23 21.66
N LYS A 178 7.08 0.92 21.34
CA LYS A 178 5.71 1.23 21.78
C LYS A 178 4.64 1.08 20.71
N ASP A 179 4.95 1.31 19.45
CA ASP A 179 4.00 1.15 18.37
C ASP A 179 4.53 0.09 17.39
N LYS A 180 3.77 -0.97 17.18
CA LYS A 180 4.09 -1.99 16.18
C LYS A 180 4.09 -1.32 14.81
N ASN A 181 5.27 -0.99 14.30
CA ASN A 181 5.41 -0.46 12.96
C ASN A 181 5.30 -1.58 11.90
N VAL A 182 5.03 -1.20 10.68
CA VAL A 182 4.87 -2.15 9.57
C VAL A 182 6.14 -2.97 9.35
N ALA A 183 7.32 -2.38 9.48
CA ALA A 183 8.59 -3.09 9.34
C ALA A 183 8.74 -4.24 10.36
N GLU A 184 8.31 -4.03 11.61
CA GLU A 184 8.29 -5.09 12.63
C GLU A 184 7.29 -6.19 12.27
N LEU A 185 6.14 -5.82 11.70
CA LEU A 185 5.13 -6.78 11.26
C LEU A 185 5.67 -7.70 10.16
N TYR A 186 6.35 -7.13 9.16
CA TYR A 186 7.02 -7.89 8.11
C TYR A 186 8.15 -8.77 8.67
N THR A 187 8.97 -8.24 9.58
CA THR A 187 10.04 -8.99 10.25
C THR A 187 9.50 -10.21 10.98
N ASN A 188 8.45 -10.03 11.80
CA ASN A 188 7.79 -11.10 12.53
C ASN A 188 7.11 -12.11 11.61
N PHE A 189 6.54 -11.65 10.49
CA PHE A 189 5.93 -12.52 9.49
C PHE A 189 6.97 -13.45 8.87
N TYR A 190 8.07 -12.90 8.34
CA TYR A 190 9.12 -13.72 7.74
C TYR A 190 9.80 -14.62 8.75
N GLN A 191 10.08 -14.16 9.96
CA GLN A 191 10.61 -15.00 11.02
C GLN A 191 9.74 -16.26 11.19
N LYS A 192 8.42 -16.10 11.34
CA LYS A 192 7.51 -17.22 11.50
C LYS A 192 7.43 -18.14 10.29
N VAL A 193 7.50 -17.58 9.09
CA VAL A 193 7.52 -18.36 7.84
C VAL A 193 8.76 -19.24 7.80
N PHE A 194 9.94 -18.68 8.07
CA PHE A 194 11.21 -19.42 7.99
C PHE A 194 11.40 -20.38 9.15
N GLU A 195 10.97 -20.06 10.37
CA GLU A 195 10.99 -20.98 11.52
C GLU A 195 10.18 -22.28 11.30
N LYS A 196 9.17 -22.24 10.43
CA LYS A 196 8.28 -23.38 10.18
C LYS A 196 8.62 -24.16 8.91
N ARG A 197 9.53 -23.65 8.09
CA ARG A 197 9.99 -24.36 6.89
C ARG A 197 11.15 -25.31 7.25
N GLN A 198 11.12 -26.53 6.71
CA GLN A 198 12.23 -27.46 6.84
C GLN A 198 13.41 -27.01 5.95
N TYR A 199 14.63 -27.20 6.42
CA TYR A 199 15.86 -26.73 5.78
C TYR A 199 16.06 -27.20 4.33
N GLU A 200 15.50 -28.32 3.96
CA GLU A 200 15.58 -28.90 2.62
C GLU A 200 14.50 -28.35 1.67
N SER A 201 13.69 -27.44 2.13
CA SER A 201 12.63 -26.89 1.30
C SER A 201 13.16 -25.87 0.30
N SER A 202 12.61 -25.94 -0.88
CA SER A 202 12.85 -25.08 -2.01
C SER A 202 12.71 -23.58 -1.70
N LYS A 203 13.10 -22.78 -2.64
CA LYS A 203 13.10 -21.32 -2.57
C LYS A 203 11.72 -20.77 -2.22
N LEU A 204 11.72 -19.72 -1.41
CA LEU A 204 10.58 -18.85 -1.21
C LEU A 204 10.64 -17.73 -2.24
N ASN A 205 9.56 -17.51 -2.98
CA ASN A 205 9.46 -16.38 -3.89
C ASN A 205 8.53 -15.32 -3.31
N ILE A 206 8.94 -14.08 -3.39
CA ILE A 206 8.18 -12.91 -2.95
C ILE A 206 7.98 -12.02 -4.17
N PHE A 207 6.72 -11.77 -4.51
CA PHE A 207 6.32 -10.85 -5.56
C PHE A 207 5.65 -9.65 -4.90
N THR A 208 6.06 -8.45 -5.25
CA THR A 208 5.46 -7.25 -4.71
C THR A 208 5.29 -6.18 -5.77
N THR A 209 4.22 -5.41 -5.66
CA THR A 209 4.01 -4.17 -6.41
C THR A 209 4.30 -2.94 -5.56
N ASN A 210 4.82 -3.14 -4.35
CA ASN A 210 5.12 -2.05 -3.44
C ASN A 210 6.44 -1.38 -3.83
N TYR A 211 6.52 -0.08 -3.62
CA TYR A 211 7.73 0.72 -3.83
C TYR A 211 8.59 0.84 -2.57
N ASP A 212 8.07 0.36 -1.43
CA ASP A 212 8.82 0.35 -0.17
C ASP A 212 9.78 -0.83 -0.10
N LEU A 213 10.71 -0.76 0.85
CA LEU A 213 11.73 -1.78 1.09
C LEU A 213 11.43 -2.65 2.32
N PHE A 214 10.16 -2.76 2.74
CA PHE A 214 9.83 -3.52 3.96
C PHE A 214 10.14 -5.01 3.85
N ASN A 215 10.05 -5.58 2.64
CA ASN A 215 10.46 -6.97 2.42
C ASN A 215 11.95 -7.15 2.67
N GLU A 216 12.77 -6.30 2.04
CA GLU A 216 14.23 -6.32 2.16
C GLU A 216 14.67 -6.08 3.60
N ILE A 217 14.14 -5.05 4.25
CA ILE A 217 14.41 -4.72 5.66
C ILE A 217 14.08 -5.92 6.57
N ALA A 218 12.95 -6.56 6.35
CA ALA A 218 12.50 -7.67 7.18
C ALA A 218 13.36 -8.93 6.98
N LEU A 219 13.81 -9.19 5.75
CA LEU A 219 14.71 -10.29 5.45
C LEU A 219 16.11 -10.05 6.07
N GLU A 220 16.64 -8.83 5.95
CA GLU A 220 17.91 -8.44 6.57
C GLU A 220 17.86 -8.53 8.10
N ASN A 221 16.77 -8.06 8.72
CA ASN A 221 16.56 -8.15 10.17
C ASN A 221 16.54 -9.60 10.68
N ASN A 222 16.17 -10.54 9.83
CA ASN A 222 16.16 -11.98 10.13
C ASN A 222 17.44 -12.71 9.67
N ASN A 223 18.44 -12.00 9.15
CA ASN A 223 19.66 -12.56 8.56
C ASN A 223 19.37 -13.58 7.44
N ILE A 224 18.35 -13.30 6.62
CA ILE A 224 17.96 -14.16 5.51
C ILE A 224 18.56 -13.64 4.23
N ASN A 225 19.33 -14.46 3.54
CA ASN A 225 19.89 -14.13 2.23
C ASN A 225 18.79 -14.15 1.17
N TYR A 226 18.73 -13.11 0.36
CA TYR A 226 17.76 -13.00 -0.73
C TYR A 226 18.42 -12.46 -2.00
N SER A 227 17.73 -12.63 -3.12
CA SER A 227 18.09 -12.04 -4.41
C SER A 227 16.90 -11.29 -4.97
N THR A 228 17.11 -10.07 -5.41
CA THR A 228 16.06 -9.24 -6.04
C THR A 228 15.81 -9.63 -7.50
N GLY A 229 16.60 -10.54 -8.05
CA GLY A 229 16.54 -10.90 -9.47
C GLY A 229 17.27 -9.93 -10.39
N PHE A 230 17.76 -8.81 -9.85
CA PHE A 230 18.64 -7.90 -10.59
C PHE A 230 20.10 -8.29 -10.33
N THR A 231 20.87 -8.46 -11.40
CA THR A 231 22.31 -8.61 -11.27
C THR A 231 22.92 -7.27 -10.90
N ASN A 232 23.71 -7.25 -9.83
CA ASN A 232 24.50 -6.08 -9.47
C ASN A 232 25.64 -5.90 -10.53
N THR A 233 25.26 -5.49 -11.72
CA THR A 233 26.22 -4.93 -12.68
C THR A 233 26.14 -3.41 -12.56
N LEU A 234 26.87 -2.88 -11.59
CA LEU A 234 27.36 -1.52 -11.65
C LEU A 234 28.73 -1.56 -12.31
#